data_625250b841eb31945bfc44d159cd89dd
#
_entry.id   625250b841eb31945bfc44d159cd89dd
#
_cell.length_a   1.000
_cell.length_b   1.000
_cell.length_c   1.000
_cell.angle_alpha   90.00
_cell.angle_beta   90.00
_cell.angle_gamma   90.00
#
_symmetry.space_group_name_H-M   'P 1'
#
loop_
_entity.id
_entity.type
_entity.pdbx_description
1 polymer ?
#
loop_
_entity_poly.entity_id
_entity_poly.type
_entity_poly.pdbx_seq_one_letter_code
_entity_poly.pdbx_strand_id
1 'polypeptide(L)'
;MNNSKVRINSFELLNIKNVNYGKITVNSKRIANNSDILGIYGQNGSGKTTVVDAFKILKDMMEGNQLPQETVNYISANEDTMKLCFDFSINDNKNFDVVYEFSIANNNNFPVIIEEKLTYKESSLSGHSKKTITYSSVSEDNWLTPKIIARQLGVDKTTDLIVAKKISEKEHKSFFFNEEVAMCFKDNLEDVTDILCTLHNFACTDLFVIQSSDSNITWLN
;
A
#
# COMPACT_ATOMS: atom_id res chain seq x y z
N MET A 1 -8.02 23.68 -8.45
CA MET A 1 -7.86 22.33 -7.89
C MET A 1 -6.61 21.77 -8.51
N ASN A 2 -5.52 21.63 -7.76
CA ASN A 2 -4.33 20.93 -8.26
C ASN A 2 -4.71 19.44 -8.38
N ASN A 3 -4.72 18.93 -9.61
CA ASN A 3 -4.95 17.51 -9.84
C ASN A 3 -3.63 16.78 -9.54
N SER A 4 -3.47 16.30 -8.30
CA SER A 4 -2.36 15.40 -7.99
C SER A 4 -2.48 14.17 -8.88
N LYS A 5 -1.41 13.86 -9.60
CA LYS A 5 -1.38 12.70 -10.52
C LYS A 5 -0.56 11.58 -9.90
N VAL A 6 -1.22 10.48 -9.55
CA VAL A 6 -0.57 9.24 -9.10
C VAL A 6 -0.48 8.27 -10.27
N ARG A 7 0.69 7.65 -10.46
CA ARG A 7 0.90 6.57 -11.43
C ARG A 7 1.56 5.37 -10.75
N ILE A 8 1.10 4.19 -11.09
CA ILE A 8 1.76 2.93 -10.69
C ILE A 8 2.81 2.61 -11.75
N ASN A 9 4.07 2.54 -11.32
CA ASN A 9 5.22 2.25 -12.18
C ASN A 9 5.47 0.74 -12.31
N SER A 10 5.41 0.04 -11.19
CA SER A 10 5.59 -1.41 -11.13
C SER A 10 4.93 -1.97 -9.88
N PHE A 11 4.70 -3.28 -9.89
CA PHE A 11 4.29 -4.00 -8.70
C PHE A 11 4.93 -5.39 -8.66
N GLU A 12 5.11 -5.88 -7.44
CA GLU A 12 5.66 -7.19 -7.13
C GLU A 12 4.71 -7.94 -6.22
N LEU A 13 4.51 -9.21 -6.53
CA LEU A 13 3.64 -10.14 -5.82
C LEU A 13 4.48 -11.32 -5.35
N LEU A 14 4.38 -11.68 -4.09
CA LEU A 14 5.07 -12.82 -3.49
C LEU A 14 4.06 -13.67 -2.71
N ASN A 15 4.03 -14.97 -2.98
CA ASN A 15 3.22 -15.96 -2.28
C ASN A 15 1.71 -15.64 -2.27
N ILE A 16 1.17 -15.20 -3.40
CA ILE A 16 -0.26 -14.91 -3.55
C ILE A 16 -0.91 -15.89 -4.53
N LYS A 17 -1.86 -16.69 -4.04
CA LYS A 17 -2.55 -17.76 -4.79
C LYS A 17 -1.54 -18.72 -5.44
N ASN A 18 -1.53 -18.77 -6.77
CA ASN A 18 -0.62 -19.59 -7.56
C ASN A 18 0.64 -18.84 -8.03
N VAL A 19 0.87 -17.63 -7.56
CA VAL A 19 2.04 -16.81 -7.89
C VAL A 19 3.02 -16.84 -6.73
N ASN A 20 4.09 -17.61 -6.85
CA ASN A 20 5.17 -17.62 -5.86
C ASN A 20 5.96 -16.32 -5.90
N TYR A 21 6.30 -15.83 -7.10
CA TYR A 21 6.88 -14.51 -7.31
C TYR A 21 6.51 -14.00 -8.69
N GLY A 22 6.12 -12.73 -8.76
CA GLY A 22 5.84 -12.03 -10.01
C GLY A 22 6.16 -10.56 -9.90
N LYS A 23 6.77 -10.00 -10.95
CA LYS A 23 7.02 -8.57 -11.07
C LYS A 23 6.50 -8.07 -12.42
N ILE A 24 5.72 -7.01 -12.38
CA ILE A 24 5.22 -6.35 -13.60
C ILE A 24 5.63 -4.88 -13.55
N THR A 25 6.26 -4.42 -14.62
CA THR A 25 6.60 -3.00 -14.82
C THR A 25 5.60 -2.41 -15.81
N VAL A 26 4.82 -1.44 -15.34
CA VAL A 26 3.80 -0.74 -16.13
C VAL A 26 4.43 0.43 -16.88
N ASN A 27 5.23 1.23 -16.17
CA ASN A 27 5.91 2.39 -16.72
C ASN A 27 7.43 2.24 -16.62
N SER A 28 8.11 2.30 -17.74
CA SER A 28 9.56 2.42 -17.74
C SER A 28 9.94 3.89 -17.87
N LYS A 29 10.72 4.41 -16.94
CA LYS A 29 11.29 5.77 -16.99
C LYS A 29 12.15 6.01 -18.25
N ARG A 30 12.46 4.94 -19.02
CA ARG A 30 13.28 4.97 -20.25
C ARG A 30 12.46 5.08 -21.54
N ILE A 31 11.14 4.94 -21.49
CA ILE A 31 10.30 4.98 -22.67
C ILE A 31 9.53 6.30 -22.67
N ALA A 32 9.83 7.17 -23.65
CA ALA A 32 9.20 8.49 -23.76
C ALA A 32 7.67 8.44 -24.02
N ASN A 33 7.16 7.31 -24.50
CA ASN A 33 5.74 7.08 -24.72
C ASN A 33 5.20 6.16 -23.62
N ASN A 34 4.75 6.74 -22.52
CA ASN A 34 4.06 6.01 -21.47
C ASN A 34 2.70 5.55 -22.00
N SER A 35 2.52 4.23 -22.13
CA SER A 35 1.20 3.67 -22.40
C SER A 35 0.34 3.81 -21.14
N ASP A 36 -0.88 4.31 -21.29
CA ASP A 36 -1.87 4.36 -20.23
C ASP A 36 -2.67 3.04 -20.10
N ILE A 37 -2.34 2.04 -20.93
CA ILE A 37 -3.02 0.73 -20.97
C ILE A 37 -2.00 -0.39 -20.83
N LEU A 38 -2.23 -1.28 -19.85
CA LEU A 38 -1.51 -2.53 -19.66
C LEU A 38 -2.44 -3.71 -19.94
N GLY A 39 -2.16 -4.49 -20.98
CA GLY A 39 -2.85 -5.74 -21.27
C GLY A 39 -2.10 -6.95 -20.67
N ILE A 40 -2.78 -7.76 -19.86
CA ILE A 40 -2.23 -8.97 -19.28
C ILE A 40 -2.89 -10.19 -19.94
N TYR A 41 -2.10 -10.97 -20.66
CA TYR A 41 -2.55 -12.17 -21.39
C TYR A 41 -1.85 -13.41 -20.85
N GLY A 42 -2.51 -14.55 -20.96
CA GLY A 42 -1.92 -15.83 -20.56
C GLY A 42 -2.96 -16.95 -20.49
N GLN A 43 -2.51 -18.17 -20.31
CA GLN A 43 -3.38 -19.35 -20.14
C GLN A 43 -4.22 -19.25 -18.87
N ASN A 44 -5.28 -20.06 -18.76
CA ASN A 44 -6.05 -20.16 -17.53
C ASN A 44 -5.13 -20.69 -16.40
N GLY A 45 -5.25 -20.12 -15.21
CA GLY A 45 -4.38 -20.44 -14.09
C GLY A 45 -3.02 -19.71 -14.06
N SER A 46 -2.69 -18.85 -15.05
CA SER A 46 -1.42 -18.12 -15.12
C SER A 46 -1.29 -16.92 -14.15
N GLY A 47 -2.24 -16.73 -13.23
CA GLY A 47 -2.17 -15.63 -12.25
C GLY A 47 -2.79 -14.31 -12.71
N LYS A 48 -3.51 -14.25 -13.83
CA LYS A 48 -4.16 -13.00 -14.29
C LYS A 48 -5.13 -12.42 -13.26
N THR A 49 -6.01 -13.26 -12.71
CA THR A 49 -6.97 -12.87 -11.67
C THR A 49 -6.26 -12.49 -10.38
N THR A 50 -5.12 -13.11 -10.07
CA THR A 50 -4.30 -12.79 -8.91
C THR A 50 -3.84 -11.33 -8.92
N VAL A 51 -3.56 -10.76 -10.10
CA VAL A 51 -3.23 -9.33 -10.23
C VAL A 51 -4.43 -8.46 -9.81
N VAL A 52 -5.64 -8.81 -10.28
CA VAL A 52 -6.87 -8.06 -9.90
C VAL A 52 -7.09 -8.13 -8.40
N ASP A 53 -6.95 -9.32 -7.80
CA ASP A 53 -7.09 -9.51 -6.35
C ASP A 53 -6.03 -8.70 -5.56
N ALA A 54 -4.79 -8.66 -6.05
CA ALA A 54 -3.72 -7.85 -5.45
C ALA A 54 -4.05 -6.35 -5.46
N PHE A 55 -4.64 -5.85 -6.54
CA PHE A 55 -5.09 -4.45 -6.61
C PHE A 55 -6.30 -4.17 -5.71
N LYS A 56 -7.19 -5.15 -5.51
CA LYS A 56 -8.29 -5.05 -4.55
C LYS A 56 -7.75 -4.91 -3.12
N ILE A 57 -6.81 -5.78 -2.73
CA ILE A 57 -6.14 -5.67 -1.43
C ILE A 57 -5.44 -4.32 -1.28
N LEU A 58 -4.69 -3.86 -2.30
CA LEU A 58 -4.04 -2.55 -2.28
C LEU A 58 -5.05 -1.43 -2.02
N LYS A 59 -6.19 -1.47 -2.72
CA LYS A 59 -7.27 -0.49 -2.56
C LYS A 59 -7.80 -0.49 -1.13
N ASP A 60 -8.16 -1.66 -0.58
CA ASP A 60 -8.65 -1.78 0.79
C ASP A 60 -7.62 -1.26 1.81
N MET A 61 -6.32 -1.57 1.62
CA MET A 61 -5.23 -1.07 2.46
C MET A 61 -5.14 0.46 2.42
N MET A 62 -5.15 1.07 1.22
CA MET A 62 -4.99 2.52 1.07
C MET A 62 -6.25 3.31 1.45
N GLU A 63 -7.43 2.71 1.39
CA GLU A 63 -8.69 3.30 1.90
C GLU A 63 -8.82 3.17 3.42
N GLY A 64 -7.93 2.41 4.10
CA GLY A 64 -8.06 2.13 5.53
C GLY A 64 -9.22 1.19 5.86
N ASN A 65 -9.68 0.42 4.89
CA ASN A 65 -10.75 -0.54 5.07
C ASN A 65 -10.29 -1.78 5.84
N GLN A 66 -11.22 -2.46 6.50
CA GLN A 66 -10.97 -3.77 7.07
C GLN A 66 -10.72 -4.78 5.93
N LEU A 67 -9.64 -5.54 6.03
CA LEU A 67 -9.39 -6.62 5.08
C LEU A 67 -10.47 -7.71 5.24
N PRO A 68 -11.13 -8.12 4.14
CA PRO A 68 -12.09 -9.22 4.16
C PRO A 68 -11.45 -10.51 4.67
N GLN A 69 -12.22 -11.32 5.41
CA GLN A 69 -11.72 -12.59 5.96
C GLN A 69 -11.21 -13.53 4.85
N GLU A 70 -11.83 -13.52 3.68
CA GLU A 70 -11.38 -14.34 2.54
C GLU A 70 -10.00 -13.98 2.01
N THR A 71 -9.42 -12.84 2.40
CA THR A 71 -8.05 -12.44 2.04
C THR A 71 -7.02 -13.49 2.45
N VAL A 72 -7.26 -14.26 3.53
CA VAL A 72 -6.38 -15.37 3.94
C VAL A 72 -6.29 -16.47 2.88
N ASN A 73 -7.33 -16.67 2.08
CA ASN A 73 -7.36 -17.68 1.01
C ASN A 73 -6.51 -17.27 -0.20
N TYR A 74 -5.99 -16.06 -0.20
CA TYR A 74 -5.07 -15.58 -1.24
C TYR A 74 -3.60 -15.88 -0.91
N ILE A 75 -3.28 -16.25 0.32
CA ILE A 75 -1.93 -16.73 0.68
C ILE A 75 -1.71 -18.08 -0.01
N SER A 76 -0.55 -18.27 -0.64
CA SER A 76 -0.20 -19.53 -1.30
C SER A 76 -0.24 -20.70 -0.32
N ALA A 77 -0.71 -21.87 -0.77
CA ALA A 77 -1.09 -23.00 0.08
C ALA A 77 0.05 -23.54 1.00
N ASN A 78 1.31 -23.31 0.65
CA ASN A 78 2.46 -23.78 1.42
C ASN A 78 3.21 -22.65 2.13
N GLU A 79 2.59 -21.48 2.24
CA GLU A 79 3.20 -20.28 2.78
C GLU A 79 2.36 -19.73 3.92
N ASP A 80 3.00 -19.14 4.90
CA ASP A 80 2.33 -18.52 6.06
C ASP A 80 1.99 -17.04 5.80
N THR A 81 2.62 -16.44 4.80
CA THR A 81 2.51 -15.02 4.49
C THR A 81 2.50 -14.74 3.01
N MET A 82 1.80 -13.70 2.61
CA MET A 82 1.95 -13.08 1.29
C MET A 82 2.51 -11.67 1.43
N LYS A 83 3.20 -11.19 0.38
CA LYS A 83 3.77 -9.86 0.34
C LYS A 83 3.46 -9.18 -0.98
N LEU A 84 3.05 -7.93 -0.90
CA LEU A 84 2.75 -7.08 -2.04
C LEU A 84 3.60 -5.81 -1.95
N CYS A 85 4.12 -5.37 -3.10
CA CYS A 85 4.94 -4.17 -3.22
C CYS A 85 4.51 -3.38 -4.45
N PHE A 86 4.25 -2.09 -4.28
CA PHE A 86 3.82 -1.19 -5.35
C PHE A 86 4.72 0.04 -5.41
N ASP A 87 5.20 0.36 -6.61
CA ASP A 87 6.02 1.54 -6.90
C ASP A 87 5.16 2.59 -7.60
N PHE A 88 5.11 3.78 -7.02
CA PHE A 88 4.32 4.91 -7.49
C PHE A 88 5.21 6.10 -7.85
N SER A 89 4.75 6.88 -8.81
CA SER A 89 5.18 8.28 -8.99
C SER A 89 4.01 9.19 -8.63
N ILE A 90 4.25 10.12 -7.73
CA ILE A 90 3.30 11.16 -7.32
C ILE A 90 3.80 12.48 -7.90
N ASN A 91 2.95 13.16 -8.66
CA ASN A 91 3.19 14.50 -9.18
C ASN A 91 2.12 15.43 -8.60
N ASP A 92 2.54 16.27 -7.67
CA ASP A 92 1.73 17.29 -7.01
C ASP A 92 2.59 18.51 -6.74
N ASN A 93 2.35 19.27 -5.68
CA ASN A 93 3.20 20.40 -5.24
C ASN A 93 4.67 19.98 -5.11
N LYS A 94 4.92 18.78 -4.62
CA LYS A 94 6.21 18.07 -4.66
C LYS A 94 6.04 16.79 -5.45
N ASN A 95 7.12 16.38 -6.13
CA ASN A 95 7.15 15.13 -6.87
C ASN A 95 7.86 14.06 -6.05
N PHE A 96 7.20 12.90 -5.84
CA PHE A 96 7.77 11.79 -5.09
C PHE A 96 7.81 10.49 -5.90
N ASP A 97 8.93 9.77 -5.77
CA ASP A 97 8.98 8.34 -6.06
C ASP A 97 8.69 7.60 -4.75
N VAL A 98 7.65 6.78 -4.72
CA VAL A 98 7.14 6.11 -3.51
C VAL A 98 7.04 4.61 -3.73
N VAL A 99 7.52 3.83 -2.77
CA VAL A 99 7.30 2.38 -2.73
C VAL A 99 6.50 2.07 -1.46
N TYR A 100 5.32 1.50 -1.63
CA TYR A 100 4.50 0.98 -0.54
C TYR A 100 4.51 -0.55 -0.60
N GLU A 101 4.92 -1.16 0.50
CA GLU A 101 5.12 -2.60 0.65
C GLU A 101 4.41 -3.05 1.91
N PHE A 102 3.69 -4.16 1.85
CA PHE A 102 3.04 -4.74 3.02
C PHE A 102 3.00 -6.26 2.96
N SER A 103 2.98 -6.86 4.14
CA SER A 103 2.92 -8.32 4.33
C SER A 103 1.71 -8.69 5.17
N ILE A 104 0.98 -9.70 4.72
CA ILE A 104 -0.23 -10.22 5.36
C ILE A 104 0.00 -11.69 5.71
N ALA A 105 -0.32 -12.06 6.95
CA ALA A 105 -0.30 -13.44 7.46
C ALA A 105 -1.71 -13.95 7.73
N ASN A 106 -1.84 -15.27 7.80
CA ASN A 106 -3.03 -15.93 8.32
C ASN A 106 -2.87 -16.13 9.83
N ASN A 107 -3.76 -15.56 10.62
CA ASN A 107 -3.86 -15.83 12.05
C ASN A 107 -5.28 -16.30 12.38
N ASN A 108 -5.43 -17.59 12.65
CA ASN A 108 -6.73 -18.20 12.98
C ASN A 108 -7.84 -17.88 11.96
N ASN A 109 -7.54 -17.99 10.67
CA ASN A 109 -8.43 -17.66 9.55
C ASN A 109 -8.81 -16.18 9.43
N PHE A 110 -8.03 -15.29 10.01
CA PHE A 110 -8.16 -13.84 9.81
C PHE A 110 -6.89 -13.27 9.19
N PRO A 111 -7.00 -12.31 8.25
CA PRO A 111 -5.83 -11.64 7.69
C PRO A 111 -5.24 -10.69 8.74
N VAL A 112 -3.95 -10.80 8.99
CA VAL A 112 -3.22 -9.90 9.89
C VAL A 112 -2.11 -9.23 9.10
N ILE A 113 -2.09 -7.91 9.14
CA ILE A 113 -1.01 -7.11 8.56
C ILE A 113 0.18 -7.18 9.50
N ILE A 114 1.23 -7.89 9.10
CA ILE A 114 2.42 -8.11 9.93
C ILE A 114 3.48 -7.03 9.74
N GLU A 115 3.53 -6.42 8.57
CA GLU A 115 4.47 -5.35 8.25
C GLU A 115 3.87 -4.41 7.21
N GLU A 116 4.09 -3.11 7.36
CA GLU A 116 3.90 -2.09 6.33
C GLU A 116 5.16 -1.24 6.23
N LYS A 117 5.57 -0.91 5.00
CA LYS A 117 6.78 -0.15 4.73
C LYS A 117 6.53 0.87 3.65
N LEU A 118 6.82 2.11 3.96
CA LEU A 118 6.75 3.24 3.05
C LEU A 118 8.18 3.74 2.81
N THR A 119 8.65 3.63 1.57
CA THR A 119 9.94 4.19 1.13
C THR A 119 9.67 5.28 0.12
N TYR A 120 10.23 6.46 0.33
CA TYR A 120 9.99 7.59 -0.55
C TYR A 120 11.24 8.42 -0.80
N LYS A 121 11.24 9.13 -1.92
CA LYS A 121 12.27 10.07 -2.32
C LYS A 121 11.63 11.20 -3.11
N GLU A 122 12.00 12.43 -2.82
CA GLU A 122 11.62 13.57 -3.66
C GLU A 122 12.39 13.52 -5.00
N SER A 123 11.63 13.48 -6.11
CA SER A 123 12.20 13.22 -7.45
C SER A 123 12.97 14.43 -8.03
N SER A 124 12.64 15.65 -7.58
CA SER A 124 13.21 16.89 -8.08
C SER A 124 14.64 17.17 -7.59
N LEU A 125 15.06 16.48 -6.52
CA LEU A 125 16.33 16.74 -5.85
C LEU A 125 17.35 15.64 -6.18
N SER A 126 18.29 15.95 -7.07
CA SER A 126 19.42 15.07 -7.33
C SER A 126 20.29 14.94 -6.07
N GLY A 127 20.51 13.72 -5.61
CA GLY A 127 21.37 13.43 -4.44
C GLY A 127 20.63 13.18 -3.12
N HIS A 128 19.32 13.34 -3.02
CA HIS A 128 18.58 13.00 -1.81
C HIS A 128 18.49 11.49 -1.61
N SER A 129 18.80 11.04 -0.39
CA SER A 129 18.66 9.64 0.02
C SER A 129 17.19 9.25 0.16
N LYS A 130 16.88 7.99 -0.14
CA LYS A 130 15.56 7.43 0.17
C LYS A 130 15.32 7.45 1.67
N LYS A 131 14.13 7.85 2.08
CA LYS A 131 13.64 7.75 3.46
C LYS A 131 12.71 6.56 3.55
N THR A 132 12.76 5.83 4.65
CA THR A 132 11.92 4.64 4.87
C THR A 132 11.30 4.69 6.25
N ILE A 133 10.01 4.40 6.33
CA ILE A 133 9.26 4.18 7.56
C ILE A 133 8.68 2.77 7.50
N THR A 134 8.86 2.02 8.57
CA THR A 134 8.34 0.66 8.70
C THR A 134 7.50 0.53 9.96
N TYR A 135 6.32 -0.02 9.82
CA TYR A 135 5.46 -0.51 10.87
C TYR A 135 5.55 -2.03 10.94
N SER A 136 5.58 -2.61 12.14
CA SER A 136 5.55 -4.05 12.36
C SER A 136 4.63 -4.38 13.53
N SER A 137 3.66 -5.24 13.29
CA SER A 137 2.76 -5.73 14.35
C SER A 137 3.40 -6.80 15.23
N VAL A 138 4.41 -7.50 14.71
CA VAL A 138 5.09 -8.61 15.39
C VAL A 138 6.24 -8.15 16.28
N SER A 139 6.66 -6.90 16.19
CA SER A 139 7.72 -6.33 17.01
C SER A 139 7.15 -5.47 18.13
N GLU A 140 7.46 -5.79 19.38
CA GLU A 140 7.02 -5.00 20.52
C GLU A 140 7.85 -3.71 20.66
N ASP A 141 9.19 -3.81 20.61
CA ASP A 141 10.10 -2.69 20.86
C ASP A 141 10.40 -1.83 19.63
N ASN A 142 10.31 -2.41 18.44
CA ASN A 142 10.66 -1.79 17.16
C ASN A 142 9.48 -1.76 16.19
N TRP A 143 8.26 -1.61 16.72
CA TRP A 143 7.05 -1.65 15.92
C TRP A 143 6.91 -0.47 14.92
N LEU A 144 7.62 0.66 15.18
CA LEU A 144 7.73 1.79 14.26
C LEU A 144 9.20 2.20 14.12
N THR A 145 9.72 2.16 12.89
CA THR A 145 11.10 2.55 12.60
C THR A 145 11.17 3.55 11.45
N PRO A 146 12.18 4.46 11.43
CA PRO A 146 13.25 4.60 12.44
C PRO A 146 12.75 5.17 13.79
N LYS A 147 13.38 4.78 14.88
CA LYS A 147 13.02 5.23 16.25
C LYS A 147 13.01 6.74 16.45
N ILE A 148 13.70 7.49 15.57
CA ILE A 148 13.71 8.95 15.61
C ILE A 148 12.29 9.53 15.40
N ILE A 149 11.42 8.83 14.68
CA ILE A 149 10.03 9.25 14.45
C ILE A 149 9.29 9.41 15.77
N ALA A 150 9.32 8.40 16.64
CA ALA A 150 8.68 8.47 17.95
C ALA A 150 9.23 9.61 18.81
N ARG A 151 10.55 9.91 18.71
CA ARG A 151 11.16 11.03 19.42
C ARG A 151 10.72 12.40 18.86
N GLN A 152 10.56 12.51 17.54
CA GLN A 152 10.09 13.75 16.90
C GLN A 152 8.63 14.05 17.22
N LEU A 153 7.80 13.02 17.38
CA LEU A 153 6.38 13.15 17.67
C LEU A 153 6.08 13.55 19.12
N GLY A 154 7.00 13.24 20.05
CA GLY A 154 6.78 13.47 21.50
C GLY A 154 5.94 12.38 22.17
N VAL A 155 5.79 12.49 23.51
CA VAL A 155 5.16 11.44 24.33
C VAL A 155 3.67 11.28 24.01
N ASP A 156 2.94 12.37 23.90
CA ASP A 156 1.49 12.33 23.71
C ASP A 156 1.13 11.68 22.37
N LYS A 157 1.71 12.15 21.27
CA LYS A 157 1.47 11.56 19.93
C LYS A 157 1.97 10.11 19.84
N THR A 158 3.03 9.75 20.55
CA THR A 158 3.49 8.36 20.61
C THR A 158 2.46 7.47 21.30
N THR A 159 1.78 7.97 22.33
CA THR A 159 0.70 7.25 23.02
C THR A 159 -0.49 7.05 22.07
N ASP A 160 -0.89 8.09 21.33
CA ASP A 160 -1.97 8.01 20.35
C ASP A 160 -1.63 6.99 19.24
N LEU A 161 -0.39 6.96 18.77
CA LEU A 161 0.06 5.95 17.80
C LEU A 161 0.01 4.51 18.34
N ILE A 162 0.28 4.30 19.63
CA ILE A 162 0.13 2.98 20.28
C ILE A 162 -1.35 2.57 20.31
N VAL A 163 -2.25 3.51 20.54
CA VAL A 163 -3.69 3.26 20.48
C VAL A 163 -4.11 2.93 19.05
N ALA A 164 -3.69 3.74 18.07
CA ALA A 164 -3.96 3.51 16.66
C ALA A 164 -3.44 2.14 16.18
N LYS A 165 -2.23 1.74 16.62
CA LYS A 165 -1.66 0.41 16.38
C LYS A 165 -2.62 -0.69 16.85
N LYS A 166 -3.08 -0.62 18.10
CA LYS A 166 -3.98 -1.63 18.67
C LYS A 166 -5.32 -1.70 17.96
N ILE A 167 -5.85 -0.55 17.52
CA ILE A 167 -7.09 -0.48 16.75
C ILE A 167 -6.88 -1.14 15.38
N SER A 168 -5.82 -0.77 14.64
CA SER A 168 -5.51 -1.32 13.33
C SER A 168 -5.32 -2.85 13.38
N GLU A 169 -4.62 -3.36 14.39
CA GLU A 169 -4.43 -4.79 14.60
C GLU A 169 -5.76 -5.52 14.89
N LYS A 170 -6.60 -4.96 15.76
CA LYS A 170 -7.89 -5.52 16.14
C LYS A 170 -8.89 -5.53 14.99
N GLU A 171 -8.85 -4.50 14.16
CA GLU A 171 -9.78 -4.31 13.04
C GLU A 171 -9.21 -4.83 11.71
N HIS A 172 -8.01 -5.42 11.70
CA HIS A 172 -7.36 -5.93 10.48
C HIS A 172 -7.23 -4.87 9.39
N LYS A 173 -6.86 -3.65 9.77
CA LYS A 173 -6.71 -2.47 8.90
C LYS A 173 -5.26 -2.03 8.79
N SER A 174 -4.96 -1.27 7.73
CA SER A 174 -3.68 -0.60 7.59
C SER A 174 -3.39 0.32 8.78
N PHE A 175 -2.15 0.29 9.26
CA PHE A 175 -1.66 1.25 10.23
C PHE A 175 -1.41 2.62 9.57
N PHE A 176 -0.74 2.66 8.41
CA PHE A 176 -0.40 3.92 7.76
C PHE A 176 -1.62 4.69 7.26
N PHE A 177 -2.66 4.01 6.81
CA PHE A 177 -3.90 4.64 6.32
C PHE A 177 -4.99 4.73 7.40
N ASN A 178 -4.60 4.76 8.67
CA ASN A 178 -5.47 5.06 9.81
C ASN A 178 -5.51 6.57 10.04
N GLU A 179 -6.70 7.14 10.26
CA GLU A 179 -6.90 8.59 10.44
C GLU A 179 -6.10 9.15 11.63
N GLU A 180 -6.04 8.42 12.75
CA GLU A 180 -5.29 8.84 13.93
C GLU A 180 -3.79 8.90 13.64
N VAL A 181 -3.25 7.96 12.85
CA VAL A 181 -1.85 7.99 12.41
C VAL A 181 -1.56 9.20 11.54
N ALA A 182 -2.45 9.50 10.59
CA ALA A 182 -2.34 10.68 9.74
C ALA A 182 -2.33 11.97 10.57
N MET A 183 -3.20 12.08 11.58
CA MET A 183 -3.22 13.23 12.50
C MET A 183 -1.92 13.35 13.30
N CYS A 184 -1.38 12.24 13.80
CA CYS A 184 -0.11 12.25 14.53
C CYS A 184 1.07 12.71 13.67
N PHE A 185 1.09 12.34 12.38
CA PHE A 185 2.19 12.65 11.46
C PHE A 185 2.14 14.08 10.92
N LYS A 186 0.97 14.70 10.85
CA LYS A 186 0.69 15.96 10.15
C LYS A 186 1.70 17.07 10.42
N ASP A 187 2.07 17.30 11.68
CA ASP A 187 2.91 18.44 12.06
C ASP A 187 4.40 18.16 12.03
N ASN A 188 4.81 16.87 12.00
CA ASN A 188 6.21 16.48 12.17
C ASN A 188 6.78 15.69 10.97
N LEU A 189 5.90 15.14 10.14
CA LEU A 189 6.24 14.30 8.99
C LEU A 189 5.41 14.74 7.77
N GLU A 190 5.50 16.03 7.42
CA GLU A 190 4.71 16.65 6.34
C GLU A 190 4.77 15.84 5.04
N ASP A 191 5.97 15.51 4.54
CA ASP A 191 6.12 14.74 3.31
C ASP A 191 5.39 13.38 3.38
N VAL A 192 5.42 12.70 4.55
CA VAL A 192 4.75 11.42 4.74
C VAL A 192 3.24 11.59 4.74
N THR A 193 2.76 12.61 5.44
CA THR A 193 1.33 12.94 5.49
C THR A 193 0.80 13.25 4.10
N ASP A 194 1.50 14.07 3.33
CA ASP A 194 1.12 14.43 1.96
C ASP A 194 1.07 13.19 1.06
N ILE A 195 2.07 12.31 1.15
CA ILE A 195 2.12 11.05 0.38
C ILE A 195 0.94 10.15 0.75
N LEU A 196 0.70 9.92 2.05
CA LEU A 196 -0.40 9.06 2.51
C LEU A 196 -1.77 9.62 2.11
N CYS A 197 -2.00 10.93 2.28
CA CYS A 197 -3.23 11.57 1.85
C CYS A 197 -3.45 11.47 0.33
N THR A 198 -2.38 11.65 -0.46
CA THR A 198 -2.45 11.56 -1.92
C THR A 198 -2.74 10.12 -2.38
N LEU A 199 -2.11 9.11 -1.78
CA LEU A 199 -2.38 7.71 -2.08
C LEU A 199 -3.79 7.29 -1.64
N HIS A 200 -4.25 7.75 -0.47
CA HIS A 200 -5.62 7.52 -0.02
C HIS A 200 -6.65 8.11 -1.00
N ASN A 201 -6.47 9.37 -1.41
CA ASN A 201 -7.35 10.00 -2.39
C ASN A 201 -7.34 9.25 -3.72
N PHE A 202 -6.17 8.83 -4.19
CA PHE A 202 -6.04 8.01 -5.41
C PHE A 202 -6.84 6.70 -5.28
N ALA A 203 -6.77 6.01 -4.14
CA ALA A 203 -7.53 4.79 -3.91
C ALA A 203 -9.04 5.03 -3.96
N CYS A 204 -9.51 6.12 -3.34
CA CYS A 204 -10.92 6.45 -3.26
C CYS A 204 -11.52 6.94 -4.59
N THR A 205 -10.74 7.68 -5.40
CA THR A 205 -11.29 8.40 -6.57
C THR A 205 -10.83 7.85 -7.92
N ASP A 206 -9.62 7.32 -8.03
CA ASP A 206 -8.99 7.01 -9.31
C ASP A 206 -8.69 5.51 -9.50
N LEU A 207 -8.60 4.73 -8.42
CA LEU A 207 -8.35 3.29 -8.48
C LEU A 207 -9.66 2.50 -8.50
N PHE A 208 -10.10 2.10 -9.69
CA PHE A 208 -11.26 1.23 -9.87
C PHE A 208 -10.80 -0.20 -10.15
N VAL A 209 -11.25 -1.16 -9.31
CA VAL A 209 -10.96 -2.58 -9.48
C VAL A 209 -12.26 -3.30 -9.80
N ILE A 210 -12.36 -3.88 -11.00
CA ILE A 210 -13.57 -4.54 -11.51
C ILE A 210 -13.27 -6.01 -11.73
N GLN A 211 -14.08 -6.89 -11.13
CA GLN A 211 -14.04 -8.33 -11.35
C GLN A 211 -15.25 -8.77 -12.16
N SER A 212 -15.11 -9.83 -12.97
CA SER A 212 -16.20 -10.36 -13.79
C SER A 212 -17.39 -10.90 -12.99
N SER A 213 -17.22 -11.12 -11.68
CA SER A 213 -18.28 -11.51 -10.74
C SER A 213 -19.13 -10.32 -10.24
N ASP A 214 -18.70 -9.09 -10.49
CA ASP A 214 -19.39 -7.88 -10.04
C ASP A 214 -20.55 -7.58 -11.01
N SER A 215 -21.64 -8.31 -10.84
CA SER A 215 -22.83 -8.28 -11.72
C SER A 215 -23.64 -6.96 -11.70
N ASN A 216 -23.20 -5.95 -10.92
CA ASN A 216 -23.92 -4.70 -10.71
C ASN A 216 -23.17 -3.45 -11.17
N ILE A 217 -22.23 -3.56 -12.13
CA ILE A 217 -21.56 -2.38 -12.66
C ILE A 217 -22.49 -1.70 -13.66
N THR A 218 -23.25 -0.72 -13.19
CA THR A 218 -23.91 0.27 -14.08
C THR A 218 -22.85 1.28 -14.52
N TRP A 219 -22.47 1.24 -15.78
CA TRP A 219 -21.69 2.31 -16.40
C TRP A 219 -22.55 3.57 -16.39
N LEU A 220 -22.20 4.55 -15.59
CA LEU A 220 -22.72 5.91 -15.72
C LEU A 220 -21.97 6.56 -16.91
N ASN A 221 -22.67 6.71 -18.02
CA ASN A 221 -22.23 7.50 -19.17
C ASN A 221 -22.23 8.99 -18.85
#